data_7749e50f824d5a2f525267ea30637ff0
#
_entry.id   7749e50f824d5a2f525267ea30637ff0
#
_cell.length_a   1.000
_cell.length_b   1.000
_cell.length_c   1.000
_cell.angle_alpha   90.00
_cell.angle_beta   90.00
_cell.angle_gamma   90.00
#
_symmetry.space_group_name_H-M   'P 1'
#
loop_
_entity.id
_entity.type
_entity.pdbx_description
1 polymer ?
#
loop_
_entity_poly.entity_id
_entity_poly.type
_entity_poly.pdbx_seq_one_letter_code
_entity_poly.pdbx_strand_id
1 'polypeptide(L)'
;MSNSIFLSYPKPHLQKQADFIEKISQYLKGRGLHPRTLGVTDYDMDAPLVAIRRLMLESDGLITVAFRRSIITSGIGKPKSDLGEKEYSLSNQWLTSPYCQIEPAMAFQIGLPVLILRETGVIADGILERGVFGVYMPEFDLNRNVDDYFASAEWVQIIQKWEGYVRKVIENKGKPPQLY
;
A
#
# COMPACT_ATOMS: atom_id res chain seq x y z
N MET A 1 -2.14 25.04 1.35
CA MET A 1 -1.47 23.78 1.78
C MET A 1 -1.70 22.75 0.69
N SER A 2 -0.66 22.02 0.29
CA SER A 2 -0.78 20.99 -0.73
C SER A 2 -1.43 19.75 -0.08
N ASN A 3 -2.52 19.26 -0.66
CA ASN A 3 -3.19 18.03 -0.22
C ASN A 3 -2.32 16.83 -0.62
N SER A 4 -1.46 16.37 0.27
CA SER A 4 -0.43 15.38 -0.02
C SER A 4 -0.86 13.97 0.31
N ILE A 5 -0.56 13.03 -0.58
CA ILE A 5 -0.78 11.59 -0.39
C ILE A 5 0.57 10.87 -0.46
N PHE A 6 0.91 10.16 0.59
CA PHE A 6 2.07 9.29 0.54
C PHE A 6 1.75 8.04 -0.28
N LEU A 7 2.44 7.86 -1.41
CA LEU A 7 2.29 6.72 -2.30
C LEU A 7 3.48 5.78 -2.13
N SER A 8 3.22 4.64 -1.48
CA SER A 8 4.19 3.62 -1.09
C SER A 8 4.14 2.43 -2.03
N TYR A 9 5.25 2.07 -2.64
CA TYR A 9 5.37 0.89 -3.51
C TYR A 9 6.83 0.45 -3.69
N PRO A 10 7.10 -0.84 -3.95
CA PRO A 10 8.42 -1.29 -4.37
C PRO A 10 8.78 -0.64 -5.71
N LYS A 11 10.05 -0.30 -5.90
CA LYS A 11 10.51 0.21 -7.22
C LYS A 11 10.02 -0.74 -8.33
N PRO A 12 9.24 -0.24 -9.30
CA PRO A 12 8.77 -1.05 -10.41
C PRO A 12 9.93 -1.69 -11.19
N HIS A 13 9.81 -2.95 -11.52
CA HIS A 13 10.74 -3.68 -12.39
C HIS A 13 10.06 -4.21 -13.65
N LEU A 14 8.73 -4.03 -13.76
CA LEU A 14 7.92 -4.32 -14.94
C LEU A 14 7.23 -3.04 -15.41
N GLN A 15 7.08 -2.87 -16.72
CA GLN A 15 6.35 -1.73 -17.28
C GLN A 15 4.92 -1.64 -16.74
N LYS A 16 4.22 -2.77 -16.63
CA LYS A 16 2.85 -2.83 -16.08
C LYS A 16 2.73 -2.29 -14.64
N GLN A 17 3.78 -2.48 -13.82
CA GLN A 17 3.82 -1.90 -12.47
C GLN A 17 3.97 -0.38 -12.53
N ALA A 18 4.84 0.11 -13.41
CA ALA A 18 5.00 1.55 -13.63
C ALA A 18 3.70 2.19 -14.14
N ASP A 19 3.04 1.56 -15.11
CA ASP A 19 1.76 2.02 -15.67
C ASP A 19 0.66 2.04 -14.60
N PHE A 20 0.64 1.05 -13.71
CA PHE A 20 -0.32 0.99 -12.60
C PHE A 20 -0.14 2.17 -11.63
N ILE A 21 1.11 2.48 -11.25
CA ILE A 21 1.43 3.63 -10.39
C ILE A 21 1.07 4.95 -11.09
N GLU A 22 1.36 5.07 -12.38
CA GLU A 22 1.02 6.28 -13.13
C GLU A 22 -0.50 6.52 -13.16
N LYS A 23 -1.32 5.48 -13.32
CA LYS A 23 -2.79 5.60 -13.26
C LYS A 23 -3.28 6.07 -11.89
N ILE A 24 -2.72 5.53 -10.80
CA ILE A 24 -3.04 6.02 -9.45
C ILE A 24 -2.64 7.49 -9.32
N SER A 25 -1.45 7.84 -9.78
CA SER A 25 -0.94 9.22 -9.72
C SER A 25 -1.82 10.19 -10.51
N GLN A 26 -2.26 9.80 -11.70
CA GLN A 26 -3.17 10.59 -12.54
C GLN A 26 -4.54 10.76 -11.87
N TYR A 27 -5.08 9.68 -11.29
CA TYR A 27 -6.34 9.75 -10.53
C TYR A 27 -6.21 10.77 -9.39
N LEU A 28 -5.17 10.67 -8.56
CA LEU A 28 -4.96 11.57 -7.43
C LEU A 28 -4.81 13.02 -7.87
N LYS A 29 -3.98 13.28 -8.89
CA LYS A 29 -3.81 14.64 -9.46
C LYS A 29 -5.12 15.20 -10.00
N GLY A 30 -5.92 14.39 -10.70
CA GLY A 30 -7.25 14.77 -11.19
C GLY A 30 -8.24 15.13 -10.08
N ARG A 31 -7.99 14.67 -8.86
CA ARG A 31 -8.78 14.98 -7.66
C ARG A 31 -8.19 16.10 -6.80
N GLY A 32 -7.12 16.76 -7.28
CA GLY A 32 -6.41 17.81 -6.53
C GLY A 32 -5.61 17.26 -5.33
N LEU A 33 -5.23 15.98 -5.39
CA LEU A 33 -4.37 15.33 -4.43
C LEU A 33 -2.97 15.14 -5.02
N HIS A 34 -1.92 15.37 -4.24
CA HIS A 34 -0.54 15.34 -4.73
C HIS A 34 0.18 14.08 -4.25
N PRO A 35 0.41 13.07 -5.12
CA PRO A 35 1.16 11.89 -4.74
C PRO A 35 2.62 12.24 -4.47
N ARG A 36 3.14 11.75 -3.33
CA ARG A 36 4.54 11.90 -2.91
C ARG A 36 5.13 10.52 -2.62
N THR A 37 6.34 10.28 -3.08
CA THR A 37 7.06 9.02 -2.92
C THR A 37 8.51 9.31 -2.62
N LEU A 38 9.05 8.73 -1.53
CA LEU A 38 10.46 8.86 -1.18
C LEU A 38 11.36 8.24 -2.27
N GLY A 39 12.37 9.00 -2.67
CA GLY A 39 13.30 8.61 -3.75
C GLY A 39 12.75 8.78 -5.16
N VAL A 40 11.55 9.37 -5.33
CA VAL A 40 10.95 9.70 -6.64
C VAL A 40 10.55 11.17 -6.71
N THR A 41 9.64 11.60 -5.88
CA THR A 41 9.22 13.01 -5.79
C THR A 41 9.90 13.74 -4.64
N ASP A 42 10.33 13.02 -3.63
CA ASP A 42 10.94 13.53 -2.41
C ASP A 42 12.27 12.83 -2.15
N TYR A 43 13.31 13.63 -1.98
CA TYR A 43 14.66 13.15 -1.67
C TYR A 43 15.05 13.62 -0.28
N ASP A 44 15.76 12.78 0.46
CA ASP A 44 16.19 13.08 1.82
C ASP A 44 17.62 12.56 2.06
N MET A 45 18.36 13.24 2.93
CA MET A 45 19.69 12.82 3.38
C MET A 45 19.63 11.99 4.66
N ASP A 46 18.47 11.97 5.33
CA ASP A 46 18.26 11.23 6.56
C ASP A 46 18.10 9.72 6.31
N ALA A 47 18.19 8.96 7.38
CA ALA A 47 17.90 7.52 7.33
C ALA A 47 16.47 7.28 6.83
N PRO A 48 16.23 6.22 6.04
CA PRO A 48 14.94 6.00 5.38
C PRO A 48 13.72 6.11 6.29
N LEU A 49 13.75 5.56 7.49
CA LEU A 49 12.60 5.62 8.41
C LEU A 49 12.35 7.03 8.95
N VAL A 50 13.39 7.87 9.08
CA VAL A 50 13.26 9.28 9.49
C VAL A 50 12.58 10.07 8.38
N ALA A 51 13.07 9.90 7.14
CA ALA A 51 12.52 10.54 5.94
C ALA A 51 11.05 10.12 5.70
N ILE A 52 10.75 8.82 5.82
CA ILE A 52 9.39 8.27 5.71
C ILE A 52 8.47 8.88 6.77
N ARG A 53 8.91 8.93 8.02
CA ARG A 53 8.12 9.52 9.12
C ARG A 53 7.80 10.99 8.85
N ARG A 54 8.78 11.77 8.41
CA ARG A 54 8.58 13.18 8.05
C ARG A 54 7.56 13.32 6.93
N LEU A 55 7.76 12.61 5.81
CA LEU A 55 6.89 12.64 4.65
C LEU A 55 5.45 12.22 5.01
N MET A 56 5.32 11.24 5.89
CA MET A 56 4.03 10.75 6.36
C MET A 56 3.29 11.77 7.22
N LEU A 57 4.01 12.48 8.13
CA LEU A 57 3.44 13.56 8.94
C LEU A 57 3.02 14.78 8.11
N GLU A 58 3.60 14.94 6.92
CA GLU A 58 3.23 15.99 5.94
C GLU A 58 2.12 15.54 4.97
N SER A 59 1.62 14.30 5.10
CA SER A 59 0.62 13.72 4.20
C SER A 59 -0.75 13.61 4.87
N ASP A 60 -1.81 13.64 4.05
CA ASP A 60 -3.20 13.57 4.48
C ASP A 60 -3.78 12.15 4.35
N GLY A 61 -3.03 11.24 3.78
CA GLY A 61 -3.38 9.83 3.61
C GLY A 61 -2.24 9.02 2.98
N LEU A 62 -2.40 7.71 2.96
CA LEU A 62 -1.43 6.77 2.39
C LEU A 62 -2.14 5.77 1.47
N ILE A 63 -1.53 5.53 0.31
CA ILE A 63 -1.82 4.38 -0.54
C ILE A 63 -0.57 3.51 -0.62
N THR A 64 -0.70 2.23 -0.26
CA THR A 64 0.35 1.23 -0.44
C THR A 64 -0.03 0.29 -1.57
N VAL A 65 0.90 0.08 -2.53
CA VAL A 65 0.74 -0.89 -3.61
C VAL A 65 1.77 -2.00 -3.42
N ALA A 66 1.31 -3.14 -2.94
CA ALA A 66 2.16 -4.29 -2.64
C ALA A 66 2.35 -5.16 -3.90
N PHE A 67 3.27 -4.75 -4.78
CA PHE A 67 3.63 -5.50 -5.98
C PHE A 67 4.40 -6.78 -5.66
N ARG A 68 4.28 -7.77 -6.55
CA ARG A 68 5.21 -8.90 -6.63
C ARG A 68 6.63 -8.37 -6.86
N ARG A 69 7.57 -8.74 -6.01
CA ARG A 69 8.97 -8.32 -6.08
C ARG A 69 9.94 -9.49 -6.17
N SER A 70 9.75 -10.49 -5.33
CA SER A 70 10.61 -11.67 -5.26
C SER A 70 9.76 -12.92 -5.17
N ILE A 71 10.12 -13.99 -5.88
CA ILE A 71 9.42 -15.27 -5.84
C ILE A 71 10.14 -16.24 -4.91
N ILE A 72 9.36 -16.93 -4.08
CA ILE A 72 9.83 -18.09 -3.31
C ILE A 72 9.59 -19.33 -4.17
N THR A 73 10.65 -19.86 -4.77
CA THR A 73 10.55 -21.06 -5.60
C THR A 73 10.35 -22.33 -4.77
N SER A 74 10.91 -22.37 -3.57
CA SER A 74 10.75 -23.47 -2.62
C SER A 74 10.90 -22.93 -1.19
N GLY A 75 10.00 -23.35 -0.30
CA GLY A 75 10.05 -22.95 1.10
C GLY A 75 9.00 -23.69 1.92
N ILE A 76 9.26 -23.81 3.21
CA ILE A 76 8.37 -24.46 4.18
C ILE A 76 8.18 -23.50 5.35
N GLY A 77 6.93 -23.21 5.69
CA GLY A 77 6.57 -22.48 6.91
C GLY A 77 6.45 -23.42 8.10
N LYS A 78 6.90 -22.99 9.28
CA LYS A 78 6.90 -23.73 10.56
C LYS A 78 7.54 -25.15 10.44
N PRO A 79 8.76 -25.26 9.86
CA PRO A 79 9.37 -26.56 9.66
C PRO A 79 9.67 -27.24 11.00
N LYS A 80 9.38 -28.55 11.10
CA LYS A 80 9.75 -29.41 12.21
C LYS A 80 9.32 -28.85 13.59
N SER A 81 8.09 -28.38 13.70
CA SER A 81 7.58 -27.89 14.97
C SER A 81 7.49 -28.98 16.01
N ASP A 82 8.11 -28.76 17.16
CA ASP A 82 8.00 -29.62 18.36
C ASP A 82 6.80 -29.24 19.24
N LEU A 83 6.10 -28.15 18.90
CA LEU A 83 4.89 -27.64 19.55
C LEU A 83 3.60 -28.09 18.84
N GLY A 84 3.69 -28.99 17.85
CA GLY A 84 2.53 -29.51 17.13
C GLY A 84 1.97 -28.58 16.03
N GLU A 85 2.68 -27.52 15.66
CA GLU A 85 2.29 -26.64 14.56
C GLU A 85 2.44 -27.36 13.22
N LYS A 86 1.48 -27.18 12.32
CA LYS A 86 1.53 -27.80 10.99
C LYS A 86 2.45 -27.04 10.05
N GLU A 87 3.30 -27.80 9.35
CA GLU A 87 4.07 -27.26 8.22
C GLU A 87 3.14 -26.85 7.08
N TYR A 88 3.54 -25.82 6.35
CA TYR A 88 2.85 -25.38 5.13
C TYR A 88 3.85 -24.96 4.05
N SER A 89 3.44 -25.11 2.79
CA SER A 89 4.28 -24.73 1.66
C SER A 89 4.26 -23.22 1.43
N LEU A 90 5.44 -22.66 1.20
CA LEU A 90 5.64 -21.29 0.72
C LEU A 90 6.02 -21.26 -0.78
N SER A 91 6.06 -22.42 -1.43
CA SER A 91 6.50 -22.51 -2.83
C SER A 91 5.55 -21.76 -3.77
N ASN A 92 6.14 -21.10 -4.77
CA ASN A 92 5.44 -20.29 -5.77
C ASN A 92 4.68 -19.08 -5.21
N GLN A 93 5.05 -18.63 -4.02
CA GLN A 93 4.49 -17.40 -3.45
C GLN A 93 5.41 -16.20 -3.72
N TRP A 94 4.83 -15.02 -3.74
CA TRP A 94 5.55 -13.78 -3.99
C TRP A 94 5.70 -12.95 -2.72
N LEU A 95 6.88 -12.39 -2.54
CA LEU A 95 7.15 -11.36 -1.54
C LEU A 95 7.04 -9.98 -2.20
N THR A 96 6.54 -9.03 -1.43
CA THR A 96 6.64 -7.61 -1.74
C THR A 96 7.79 -6.96 -0.95
N SER A 97 7.90 -5.64 -0.97
CA SER A 97 8.86 -4.92 -0.13
C SER A 97 8.43 -4.95 1.34
N PRO A 98 9.35 -5.12 2.31
CA PRO A 98 9.05 -4.93 3.72
C PRO A 98 8.45 -3.55 4.03
N TYR A 99 8.79 -2.52 3.26
CA TYR A 99 8.21 -1.18 3.42
C TYR A 99 6.70 -1.14 3.14
N CYS A 100 6.17 -2.06 2.32
CA CYS A 100 4.73 -2.22 2.14
C CYS A 100 4.00 -2.73 3.39
N GLN A 101 4.72 -3.13 4.42
CA GLN A 101 4.18 -3.44 5.75
C GLN A 101 4.51 -2.33 6.76
N ILE A 102 5.74 -1.83 6.74
CA ILE A 102 6.22 -0.82 7.69
C ILE A 102 5.47 0.51 7.52
N GLU A 103 5.39 1.02 6.29
CA GLU A 103 4.81 2.33 6.01
C GLU A 103 3.31 2.40 6.32
N PRO A 104 2.46 1.44 5.91
CA PRO A 104 1.06 1.48 6.30
C PRO A 104 0.85 1.27 7.81
N ALA A 105 1.71 0.51 8.50
CA ALA A 105 1.65 0.39 9.95
C ALA A 105 2.00 1.72 10.65
N MET A 106 3.00 2.45 10.15
CA MET A 106 3.34 3.78 10.65
C MET A 106 2.20 4.78 10.43
N ALA A 107 1.58 4.76 9.24
CA ALA A 107 0.43 5.61 8.92
C ALA A 107 -0.78 5.31 9.80
N PHE A 108 -1.07 4.03 10.01
CA PHE A 108 -2.12 3.59 10.92
C PHE A 108 -1.89 4.10 12.35
N GLN A 109 -0.66 3.99 12.85
CA GLN A 109 -0.29 4.44 14.21
C GLN A 109 -0.58 5.93 14.43
N ILE A 110 -0.46 6.77 13.42
CA ILE A 110 -0.74 8.21 13.52
C ILE A 110 -2.16 8.57 13.07
N GLY A 111 -3.01 7.58 12.75
CA GLY A 111 -4.40 7.76 12.40
C GLY A 111 -4.64 8.24 10.97
N LEU A 112 -3.68 8.14 10.06
CA LEU A 112 -3.89 8.48 8.65
C LEU A 112 -4.81 7.46 7.96
N PRO A 113 -5.65 7.89 7.01
CA PRO A 113 -6.38 6.99 6.13
C PRO A 113 -5.40 6.17 5.28
N VAL A 114 -5.48 4.86 5.39
CA VAL A 114 -4.63 3.93 4.66
C VAL A 114 -5.47 3.13 3.66
N LEU A 115 -4.99 3.02 2.43
CA LEU A 115 -5.49 2.09 1.42
C LEU A 115 -4.34 1.18 1.01
N ILE A 116 -4.54 -0.13 1.11
CA ILE A 116 -3.58 -1.14 0.67
C ILE A 116 -4.16 -1.88 -0.52
N LEU A 117 -3.40 -1.90 -1.62
CA LEU A 117 -3.69 -2.67 -2.82
C LEU A 117 -2.65 -3.77 -2.93
N ARG A 118 -3.06 -5.04 -2.97
CA ARG A 118 -2.17 -6.18 -3.03
C ARG A 118 -2.23 -6.87 -4.39
N GLU A 119 -1.09 -7.06 -5.03
CA GLU A 119 -1.03 -7.87 -6.25
C GLU A 119 -1.31 -9.34 -5.93
N THR A 120 -2.16 -9.97 -6.72
CA THR A 120 -2.53 -11.39 -6.56
C THR A 120 -1.28 -12.27 -6.48
N GLY A 121 -1.25 -13.17 -5.49
CA GLY A 121 -0.13 -14.09 -5.24
C GLY A 121 0.97 -13.52 -4.32
N VAL A 122 0.91 -12.25 -3.93
CA VAL A 122 1.73 -11.74 -2.83
C VAL A 122 1.25 -12.35 -1.52
N ILE A 123 2.18 -12.83 -0.70
CA ILE A 123 1.89 -13.45 0.60
C ILE A 123 1.05 -12.50 1.44
N ALA A 124 -0.10 -13.00 1.89
CA ALA A 124 -0.97 -12.32 2.83
C ALA A 124 -0.43 -12.54 4.26
N ASP A 125 0.55 -11.72 4.66
CA ASP A 125 1.18 -11.80 5.96
C ASP A 125 1.23 -10.42 6.62
N GLY A 126 1.17 -10.36 7.94
CA GLY A 126 1.17 -9.13 8.71
C GLY A 126 0.02 -8.19 8.31
N ILE A 127 0.32 -6.93 8.02
CA ILE A 127 -0.70 -5.95 7.64
C ILE A 127 -1.35 -6.23 6.27
N LEU A 128 -0.74 -7.09 5.46
CA LEU A 128 -1.28 -7.52 4.16
C LEU A 128 -2.29 -8.66 4.29
N GLU A 129 -2.48 -9.19 5.48
CA GLU A 129 -3.49 -10.20 5.76
C GLU A 129 -4.87 -9.55 5.90
N ARG A 130 -5.87 -10.21 5.29
CA ARG A 130 -7.26 -9.76 5.42
C ARG A 130 -7.71 -9.86 6.89
N GLY A 131 -8.30 -8.81 7.41
CA GLY A 131 -8.78 -8.74 8.78
C GLY A 131 -7.80 -8.12 9.78
N VAL A 132 -6.53 -7.93 9.41
CA VAL A 132 -5.55 -7.25 10.27
C VAL A 132 -5.74 -5.74 10.25
N PHE A 133 -5.76 -5.15 9.06
CA PHE A 133 -5.99 -3.71 8.88
C PHE A 133 -7.45 -3.41 8.54
N GLY A 134 -8.12 -4.28 7.79
CA GLY A 134 -9.52 -4.13 7.37
C GLY A 134 -10.11 -5.47 6.94
N VAL A 135 -11.43 -5.57 7.01
CA VAL A 135 -12.16 -6.78 6.62
C VAL A 135 -11.95 -7.12 5.14
N TYR A 136 -11.70 -6.11 4.34
CA TYR A 136 -11.51 -6.22 2.90
C TYR A 136 -10.13 -5.73 2.46
N MET A 137 -9.41 -6.57 1.71
CA MET A 137 -8.13 -6.24 1.09
C MET A 137 -8.31 -6.26 -0.43
N PRO A 138 -8.29 -5.10 -1.11
CA PRO A 138 -8.35 -5.06 -2.56
C PRO A 138 -7.17 -5.80 -3.19
N GLU A 139 -7.47 -6.65 -4.17
CA GLU A 139 -6.46 -7.38 -4.94
C GLU A 139 -6.58 -7.02 -6.43
N PHE A 140 -5.44 -6.92 -7.09
CA PHE A 140 -5.35 -6.70 -8.52
C PHE A 140 -4.42 -7.70 -9.19
N ASP A 141 -4.63 -7.96 -10.47
CA ASP A 141 -3.84 -8.91 -11.25
C ASP A 141 -3.27 -8.20 -12.50
N LEU A 142 -1.95 -8.00 -12.52
CA LEU A 142 -1.26 -7.38 -13.65
C LEU A 142 -1.18 -8.27 -14.90
N ASN A 143 -1.64 -9.53 -14.85
CA ASN A 143 -1.85 -10.36 -16.04
C ASN A 143 -3.13 -9.98 -16.79
N ARG A 144 -4.03 -9.25 -16.16
CA ARG A 144 -5.24 -8.68 -16.77
C ARG A 144 -4.96 -7.27 -17.28
N ASN A 145 -5.91 -6.74 -18.05
CA ASN A 145 -5.83 -5.35 -18.47
C ASN A 145 -5.97 -4.41 -17.25
N VAL A 146 -4.99 -3.54 -17.08
CA VAL A 146 -4.95 -2.58 -15.97
C VAL A 146 -6.12 -1.60 -16.04
N ASP A 147 -6.56 -1.22 -17.25
CA ASP A 147 -7.69 -0.31 -17.43
C ASP A 147 -9.00 -0.91 -16.90
N ASP A 148 -9.19 -2.22 -17.06
CA ASP A 148 -10.39 -2.91 -16.56
C ASP A 148 -10.44 -2.86 -15.03
N TYR A 149 -9.29 -2.97 -14.34
CA TYR A 149 -9.24 -2.83 -12.89
C TYR A 149 -9.66 -1.42 -12.45
N PHE A 150 -9.11 -0.37 -13.07
CA PHE A 150 -9.44 1.01 -12.74
C PHE A 150 -10.86 1.44 -13.15
N ALA A 151 -11.49 0.70 -14.08
CA ALA A 151 -12.90 0.88 -14.42
C ALA A 151 -13.86 0.04 -13.54
N SER A 152 -13.33 -0.86 -12.69
CA SER A 152 -14.13 -1.75 -11.88
C SER A 152 -14.91 -1.01 -10.80
N ALA A 153 -16.10 -1.55 -10.47
CA ALA A 153 -16.90 -1.05 -9.36
C ALA A 153 -16.15 -1.15 -8.02
N GLU A 154 -15.32 -2.18 -7.86
CA GLU A 154 -14.47 -2.34 -6.67
C GLU A 154 -13.54 -1.14 -6.48
N TRP A 155 -12.73 -0.82 -7.49
CA TRP A 155 -11.82 0.32 -7.44
C TRP A 155 -12.57 1.62 -7.15
N VAL A 156 -13.62 1.90 -7.91
CA VAL A 156 -14.36 3.16 -7.79
C VAL A 156 -14.93 3.35 -6.39
N GLN A 157 -15.55 2.33 -5.81
CA GLN A 157 -16.14 2.42 -4.48
C GLN A 157 -15.11 2.55 -3.37
N ILE A 158 -14.02 1.77 -3.44
CA ILE A 158 -12.98 1.77 -2.41
C ILE A 158 -12.19 3.06 -2.42
N ILE A 159 -11.76 3.53 -3.59
CA ILE A 159 -10.98 4.76 -3.69
C ILE A 159 -11.80 5.98 -3.26
N GLN A 160 -13.09 6.03 -3.59
CA GLN A 160 -13.98 7.13 -3.17
C GLN A 160 -14.20 7.13 -1.66
N LYS A 161 -14.36 5.96 -1.04
CA LYS A 161 -14.50 5.85 0.42
C LYS A 161 -13.22 6.31 1.12
N TRP A 162 -12.07 5.83 0.67
CA TRP A 162 -10.77 6.25 1.19
C TRP A 162 -10.55 7.76 1.00
N GLU A 163 -10.84 8.30 -0.18
CA GLU A 163 -10.75 9.74 -0.44
C GLU A 163 -11.64 10.54 0.52
N GLY A 164 -12.84 10.07 0.83
CA GLY A 164 -13.70 10.70 1.82
C GLY A 164 -13.05 10.84 3.20
N TYR A 165 -12.26 9.84 3.63
CA TYR A 165 -11.49 9.95 4.87
C TYR A 165 -10.32 10.93 4.74
N VAL A 166 -9.62 10.95 3.62
CA VAL A 166 -8.55 11.91 3.33
C VAL A 166 -9.10 13.34 3.41
N ARG A 167 -10.26 13.60 2.80
CA ARG A 167 -10.90 14.93 2.86
C ARG A 167 -11.19 15.38 4.29
N LYS A 168 -11.62 14.47 5.17
CA LYS A 168 -11.80 14.78 6.60
C LYS A 168 -10.50 15.16 7.29
N VAL A 169 -9.37 14.52 6.96
CA VAL A 169 -8.05 14.90 7.49
C VAL A 169 -7.67 16.31 7.04
N ILE A 170 -7.86 16.62 5.75
CA ILE A 170 -7.58 17.94 5.17
C ILE A 170 -8.45 19.02 5.85
N GLU A 171 -9.74 18.79 6.02
CA GLU A 171 -10.67 19.68 6.68
C GLU A 171 -10.29 19.95 8.14
N ASN A 172 -9.74 18.94 8.83
CA ASN A 172 -9.25 19.07 10.20
C ASN A 172 -7.83 19.65 10.30
N LYS A 173 -7.29 20.22 9.22
CA LYS A 173 -5.94 20.84 9.17
C LYS A 173 -4.82 19.90 9.61
N GLY A 174 -4.86 18.68 9.14
CA GLY A 174 -3.84 17.66 9.43
C GLY A 174 -3.98 17.02 10.80
N LYS A 175 -5.06 17.23 11.52
CA LYS A 175 -5.41 16.43 12.71
C LYS A 175 -6.20 15.22 12.23
N PRO A 176 -5.63 14.00 12.24
CA PRO A 176 -6.36 12.83 11.79
C PRO A 176 -7.61 12.63 12.64
N PRO A 177 -8.78 12.36 12.03
CA PRO A 177 -9.94 11.94 12.81
C PRO A 177 -9.68 10.55 13.39
N GLN A 178 -10.35 10.23 14.49
CA GLN A 178 -10.35 8.86 15.01
C GLN A 178 -11.16 7.99 14.03
N LEU A 179 -10.46 7.17 13.22
CA LEU A 179 -11.06 6.33 12.18
C LEU A 179 -11.27 4.88 12.63
N TYR A 180 -10.65 4.48 13.74
CA TYR A 180 -10.59 3.10 14.23
C TYR A 180 -10.94 3.04 15.72
#